data_0e5659b6541414342826a5c2303a70ef
#
_entry.id   0e5659b6541414342826a5c2303a70ef
#
_cell.length_a   1.000
_cell.length_b   1.000
_cell.length_c   1.000
_cell.angle_alpha   90.00
_cell.angle_beta   90.00
_cell.angle_gamma   90.00
#
_symmetry.space_group_name_H-M   'P 1'
#
loop_
_entity.id
_entity.type
_entity.pdbx_description
1 polymer ?
#
loop_
_entity_poly.entity_id
_entity_poly.type
_entity_poly.pdbx_seq_one_letter_code
_entity_poly.pdbx_strand_id
1 'polypeptide(L)'
;MNTNQTTGYPSIDKPWLKYYDSQIINQKLPLCSVYDFIYQNNKNHIDNIALNYFDVKYTYNDLFCNIEKAERAFYYLGVKENDIVTICSVTIPETIYSFYALNHIGAISNMVDPRVSAEVLKDYINEVNSKVVVCISDAYNKISSIINKTCVEKVIVISPSDSLKGIKKFVFDRLKAKKINENNKTLMWNTFINLGGNCKPVYPNYKKDKCCVIVHTGGTTGTPKGVMLTNDNINSCAVQAFRAGFDFKRTHNWLCIMPPFIAYGVGNGLHLPLYIGMEVILIPAFDPNKFDDLLNKYKPNHMVGVPSHYEKLLYSKKLKNKDLSYIIAPTVGGDALSIDLEQKINEYLLSHNCNYKIVKGYGMSEACAAVCACASNETNAIGSVGIPFPNMVISVFEPGTDKEHKFGELGEICISGPNIMSGYYNNSKETNNVIKLHNDGIYWLHSGDIGTIDYRGFVYIKDRIKRIIIKNDGFKVFPSQIEDVLCSAENIENACVVAKHVNGFSEPIAYVSLKSCDCDFLKEKSILMNLCKEKLPEYAQPIDFIIKERLPLTPIGKIDYKSLENEANI
;
A
#
# COMPACT_ATOMS: atom_id res chain seq x y z
N MET A 1 -25.28 28.66 23.81
CA MET A 1 -24.67 27.37 23.45
C MET A 1 -25.76 26.56 22.75
N ASN A 2 -25.80 26.55 21.43
CA ASN A 2 -26.71 25.68 20.69
C ASN A 2 -26.19 24.25 20.87
N THR A 3 -26.92 23.42 21.61
CA THR A 3 -26.75 21.99 21.61
C THR A 3 -27.15 21.52 20.21
N ASN A 4 -26.19 21.44 19.29
CA ASN A 4 -26.40 20.77 18.01
C ASN A 4 -26.77 19.34 18.34
N GLN A 5 -28.03 19.01 18.16
CA GLN A 5 -28.56 17.67 18.31
C GLN A 5 -27.83 16.80 17.26
N THR A 6 -27.05 15.80 17.68
CA THR A 6 -26.36 14.88 16.77
C THR A 6 -27.39 14.15 15.94
N THR A 7 -27.18 14.06 14.63
CA THR A 7 -28.09 13.35 13.73
C THR A 7 -27.98 11.82 13.88
N GLY A 8 -26.84 11.36 14.37
CA GLY A 8 -26.47 9.96 14.50
C GLY A 8 -25.82 9.36 13.24
N TYR A 9 -25.63 10.16 12.20
CA TYR A 9 -25.04 9.73 10.92
C TYR A 9 -23.60 10.24 10.77
N PRO A 10 -22.63 9.34 10.53
CA PRO A 10 -21.21 9.71 10.45
C PRO A 10 -20.90 10.76 9.37
N SER A 11 -21.54 10.70 8.20
CA SER A 11 -21.29 11.64 7.09
C SER A 11 -21.70 13.06 7.41
N ILE A 12 -22.68 13.24 8.28
CA ILE A 12 -23.24 14.54 8.66
C ILE A 12 -22.50 15.11 9.88
N ASP A 13 -22.41 14.30 10.95
CA ASP A 13 -21.89 14.75 12.25
C ASP A 13 -20.37 14.89 12.28
N LYS A 14 -19.63 14.10 11.50
CA LYS A 14 -18.16 14.10 11.34
C LYS A 14 -17.40 14.26 12.66
N PRO A 15 -17.65 13.43 13.67
CA PRO A 15 -17.15 13.60 15.03
C PRO A 15 -15.62 13.55 15.12
N TRP A 16 -14.93 12.98 14.13
CA TRP A 16 -13.46 12.95 14.05
C TRP A 16 -12.84 14.33 13.84
N LEU A 17 -13.57 15.32 13.31
CA LEU A 17 -13.03 16.65 13.06
C LEU A 17 -12.60 17.37 14.36
N LYS A 18 -13.15 16.98 15.51
CA LYS A 18 -12.74 17.53 16.82
C LYS A 18 -11.28 17.25 17.20
N TYR A 19 -10.65 16.23 16.57
CA TYR A 19 -9.25 15.89 16.82
C TYR A 19 -8.26 16.68 15.95
N TYR A 20 -8.77 17.52 15.06
CA TYR A 20 -7.98 18.35 14.15
C TYR A 20 -8.13 19.83 14.48
N ASP A 21 -7.04 20.58 14.35
CA ASP A 21 -7.08 22.04 14.43
C ASP A 21 -7.96 22.60 13.29
N SER A 22 -8.74 23.63 13.59
CA SER A 22 -9.59 24.30 12.60
C SER A 22 -8.79 24.86 11.41
N GLN A 23 -7.55 25.27 11.61
CA GLN A 23 -6.67 25.71 10.53
C GLN A 23 -6.33 24.56 9.59
N ILE A 24 -6.12 23.35 10.12
CA ILE A 24 -5.85 22.14 9.33
C ILE A 24 -7.07 21.78 8.48
N ILE A 25 -8.26 21.78 9.06
CA ILE A 25 -9.51 21.43 8.37
C ILE A 25 -9.77 22.35 7.18
N ASN A 26 -9.54 23.67 7.36
CA ASN A 26 -9.83 24.70 6.36
C ASN A 26 -8.68 24.95 5.37
N GLN A 27 -7.52 24.36 5.60
CA GLN A 27 -6.36 24.56 4.74
C GLN A 27 -6.55 23.90 3.37
N LYS A 28 -6.40 24.69 2.30
CA LYS A 28 -6.50 24.22 0.92
C LYS A 28 -5.46 23.13 0.63
N LEU A 29 -5.87 22.19 -0.21
CA LEU A 29 -4.99 21.18 -0.80
C LEU A 29 -4.17 21.80 -1.94
N PRO A 30 -2.95 21.28 -2.23
CA PRO A 30 -2.11 21.81 -3.29
C PRO A 30 -2.74 21.56 -4.67
N LEU A 31 -2.63 22.56 -5.56
CA LEU A 31 -3.07 22.48 -6.95
C LEU A 31 -1.83 22.60 -7.86
N CYS A 32 -1.08 21.51 -7.98
CA CYS A 32 0.16 21.44 -8.77
C CYS A 32 0.47 19.98 -9.14
N SER A 33 1.46 19.78 -10.02
CA SER A 33 1.96 18.44 -10.31
C SER A 33 2.63 17.81 -9.08
N VAL A 34 2.73 16.48 -9.07
CA VAL A 34 3.43 15.73 -8.00
C VAL A 34 4.92 16.14 -7.94
N TYR A 35 5.55 16.41 -9.08
CA TYR A 35 6.91 16.93 -9.15
C TYR A 35 7.03 18.33 -8.57
N ASP A 36 6.19 19.27 -9.02
CA ASP A 36 6.22 20.65 -8.54
C ASP A 36 6.05 20.70 -7.03
N PHE A 37 5.20 19.81 -6.49
CA PHE A 37 4.93 19.77 -5.05
C PHE A 37 6.19 19.42 -4.25
N ILE A 38 6.93 18.38 -4.63
CA ILE A 38 8.20 18.05 -3.94
C ILE A 38 9.26 19.11 -4.17
N TYR A 39 9.34 19.70 -5.38
CA TYR A 39 10.30 20.74 -5.69
C TYR A 39 10.07 22.00 -4.85
N GLN A 40 8.83 22.53 -4.83
CA GLN A 40 8.50 23.74 -4.09
C GLN A 40 8.78 23.61 -2.59
N ASN A 41 8.55 22.43 -2.01
CA ASN A 41 8.78 22.18 -0.59
C ASN A 41 10.27 21.98 -0.25
N ASN A 42 11.14 21.66 -1.21
CA ASN A 42 12.54 21.31 -0.94
C ASN A 42 13.57 22.24 -1.60
N LYS A 43 13.18 23.14 -2.52
CA LYS A 43 14.09 24.04 -3.24
C LYS A 43 14.99 24.90 -2.34
N ASN A 44 14.59 25.19 -1.11
CA ASN A 44 15.38 25.93 -0.13
C ASN A 44 16.18 25.00 0.82
N HIS A 45 16.14 23.69 0.59
CA HIS A 45 16.79 22.68 1.42
C HIS A 45 17.48 21.62 0.55
N ILE A 46 18.03 22.05 -0.59
CA ILE A 46 18.58 21.17 -1.62
C ILE A 46 19.79 20.35 -1.17
N ASP A 47 20.47 20.77 -0.10
CA ASP A 47 21.63 20.06 0.46
C ASP A 47 21.22 18.94 1.43
N ASN A 48 19.95 18.86 1.85
CA ASN A 48 19.48 17.77 2.67
C ASN A 48 19.49 16.45 1.87
N ILE A 49 19.70 15.34 2.58
CA ILE A 49 19.66 14.01 1.96
C ILE A 49 18.21 13.67 1.60
N ALA A 50 17.97 13.35 0.35
CA ALA A 50 16.69 12.89 -0.17
C ALA A 50 16.62 11.36 -0.20
N LEU A 51 17.66 10.70 -0.74
CA LEU A 51 17.66 9.25 -0.92
C LEU A 51 18.90 8.63 -0.29
N ASN A 52 18.73 7.46 0.31
CA ASN A 52 19.79 6.59 0.76
C ASN A 52 19.62 5.21 0.13
N TYR A 53 20.51 4.87 -0.78
CA TYR A 53 20.49 3.62 -1.51
C TYR A 53 21.75 2.81 -1.23
N PHE A 54 21.64 1.75 -0.41
CA PHE A 54 22.79 0.98 0.07
C PHE A 54 23.92 1.84 0.63
N ASP A 55 23.58 2.82 1.48
CA ASP A 55 24.48 3.81 2.10
C ASP A 55 25.13 4.80 1.11
N VAL A 56 24.72 4.83 -0.16
CA VAL A 56 25.01 5.91 -1.09
C VAL A 56 23.93 6.96 -0.92
N LYS A 57 24.33 8.15 -0.45
CA LYS A 57 23.40 9.25 -0.18
C LYS A 57 23.34 10.21 -1.34
N TYR A 58 22.12 10.63 -1.68
CA TYR A 58 21.81 11.62 -2.69
C TYR A 58 21.04 12.76 -2.04
N THR A 59 21.50 13.99 -2.27
CA THR A 59 20.82 15.20 -1.79
C THR A 59 19.55 15.47 -2.62
N TYR A 60 18.70 16.40 -2.14
CA TYR A 60 17.58 16.90 -2.96
C TYR A 60 18.08 17.56 -4.26
N ASN A 61 19.25 18.22 -4.25
CA ASN A 61 19.87 18.71 -5.47
C ASN A 61 20.20 17.57 -6.43
N ASP A 62 20.82 16.49 -5.94
CA ASP A 62 21.10 15.31 -6.77
C ASP A 62 19.82 14.70 -7.34
N LEU A 63 18.76 14.61 -6.51
CA LEU A 63 17.45 14.11 -6.92
C LEU A 63 16.90 14.93 -8.09
N PHE A 64 16.81 16.25 -7.95
CA PHE A 64 16.26 17.12 -8.98
C PHE A 64 17.11 17.14 -10.24
N CYS A 65 18.45 17.18 -10.13
CA CYS A 65 19.35 17.10 -11.28
C CYS A 65 19.18 15.77 -12.07
N ASN A 66 18.99 14.64 -11.38
CA ASN A 66 18.78 13.37 -12.06
C ASN A 66 17.37 13.23 -12.66
N ILE A 67 16.35 13.82 -12.03
CA ILE A 67 15.02 13.94 -12.62
C ILE A 67 15.10 14.75 -13.91
N GLU A 68 15.76 15.92 -13.90
CA GLU A 68 15.91 16.78 -15.09
C GLU A 68 16.63 16.04 -16.25
N LYS A 69 17.67 15.26 -15.95
CA LYS A 69 18.32 14.43 -16.97
C LYS A 69 17.36 13.40 -17.57
N ALA A 70 16.56 12.74 -16.73
CA ALA A 70 15.57 11.77 -17.18
C ALA A 70 14.47 12.43 -18.03
N GLU A 71 13.99 13.63 -17.66
CA GLU A 71 13.04 14.41 -18.45
C GLU A 71 13.55 14.68 -19.86
N ARG A 72 14.79 15.17 -19.97
CA ARG A 72 15.44 15.43 -21.26
C ARG A 72 15.54 14.18 -22.11
N ALA A 73 15.88 13.04 -21.48
CA ALA A 73 16.01 11.77 -22.16
C ALA A 73 14.66 11.20 -22.63
N PHE A 74 13.62 11.26 -21.80
CA PHE A 74 12.27 10.87 -22.21
C PHE A 74 11.75 11.78 -23.35
N TYR A 75 11.96 13.08 -23.24
CA TYR A 75 11.56 14.03 -24.27
C TYR A 75 12.30 13.77 -25.60
N TYR A 76 13.60 13.42 -25.54
CA TYR A 76 14.38 13.01 -26.73
C TYR A 76 13.78 11.77 -27.41
N LEU A 77 13.27 10.81 -26.63
CA LEU A 77 12.59 9.64 -27.18
C LEU A 77 11.19 9.95 -27.71
N GLY A 78 10.74 11.20 -27.67
CA GLY A 78 9.43 11.65 -28.15
C GLY A 78 8.29 11.46 -27.16
N VAL A 79 8.57 11.16 -25.88
CA VAL A 79 7.53 11.08 -24.83
C VAL A 79 6.98 12.48 -24.55
N LYS A 80 5.65 12.59 -24.57
CA LYS A 80 4.92 13.86 -24.45
C LYS A 80 3.83 13.78 -23.39
N GLU A 81 3.16 14.90 -23.17
CA GLU A 81 1.98 14.99 -22.32
C GLU A 81 0.93 13.94 -22.73
N ASN A 82 0.40 13.22 -21.74
CA ASN A 82 -0.58 12.12 -21.84
C ASN A 82 -0.04 10.79 -22.41
N ASP A 83 1.20 10.72 -22.86
CA ASP A 83 1.78 9.43 -23.18
C ASP A 83 1.91 8.57 -21.92
N ILE A 84 1.74 7.26 -22.08
CA ILE A 84 1.87 6.32 -20.96
C ILE A 84 3.16 5.54 -21.12
N VAL A 85 4.01 5.60 -20.10
CA VAL A 85 5.29 4.86 -20.02
C VAL A 85 5.18 3.79 -18.94
N THR A 86 5.40 2.54 -19.31
CA THR A 86 5.40 1.43 -18.34
C THR A 86 6.70 1.40 -17.56
N ILE A 87 6.62 1.39 -16.22
CA ILE A 87 7.75 1.25 -15.30
C ILE A 87 7.62 -0.10 -14.59
N CYS A 88 8.38 -1.09 -15.05
CA CYS A 88 8.43 -2.45 -14.50
C CYS A 88 9.67 -2.59 -13.61
N SER A 89 9.63 -2.03 -12.39
CA SER A 89 10.81 -1.88 -11.55
C SER A 89 10.48 -1.92 -10.05
N VAL A 90 11.52 -1.86 -9.23
CA VAL A 90 11.47 -1.86 -7.76
C VAL A 90 11.89 -0.50 -7.20
N THR A 91 11.97 -0.38 -5.86
CA THR A 91 12.31 0.88 -5.17
C THR A 91 13.82 1.18 -5.28
N ILE A 92 14.22 1.77 -6.39
CA ILE A 92 15.58 2.22 -6.69
C ILE A 92 15.57 3.67 -7.18
N PRO A 93 16.69 4.40 -7.13
CA PRO A 93 16.74 5.82 -7.51
C PRO A 93 16.21 6.09 -8.93
N GLU A 94 16.57 5.27 -9.91
CA GLU A 94 16.18 5.42 -11.32
C GLU A 94 14.67 5.29 -11.53
N THR A 95 14.01 4.46 -10.73
CA THR A 95 12.53 4.34 -10.72
C THR A 95 11.91 5.65 -10.23
N ILE A 96 12.49 6.25 -9.19
CA ILE A 96 12.02 7.52 -8.62
C ILE A 96 12.27 8.65 -9.64
N TYR A 97 13.46 8.71 -10.24
CA TYR A 97 13.76 9.70 -11.27
C TYR A 97 12.78 9.59 -12.45
N SER A 98 12.51 8.36 -12.92
CA SER A 98 11.57 8.11 -14.02
C SER A 98 10.16 8.58 -13.68
N PHE A 99 9.65 8.24 -12.48
CA PHE A 99 8.31 8.63 -12.05
C PHE A 99 8.11 10.14 -12.03
N TYR A 100 9.02 10.87 -11.37
CA TYR A 100 8.92 12.34 -11.30
C TYR A 100 9.21 13.04 -12.62
N ALA A 101 10.14 12.52 -13.43
CA ALA A 101 10.42 13.04 -14.75
C ALA A 101 9.21 12.95 -15.68
N LEU A 102 8.57 11.78 -15.74
CA LEU A 102 7.34 11.57 -16.52
C LEU A 102 6.21 12.48 -16.02
N ASN A 103 6.04 12.59 -14.71
CA ASN A 103 5.05 13.48 -14.13
C ASN A 103 5.26 14.95 -14.54
N HIS A 104 6.50 15.44 -14.49
CA HIS A 104 6.80 16.83 -14.79
C HIS A 104 6.59 17.17 -16.28
N ILE A 105 6.92 16.27 -17.21
CA ILE A 105 6.62 16.44 -18.64
C ILE A 105 5.15 16.12 -18.99
N GLY A 106 4.33 15.77 -17.99
CA GLY A 106 2.90 15.51 -18.12
C GLY A 106 2.54 14.15 -18.69
N ALA A 107 3.49 13.22 -18.76
CA ALA A 107 3.24 11.82 -19.10
C ALA A 107 2.74 11.03 -17.88
N ILE A 108 2.21 9.84 -18.12
CA ILE A 108 1.60 8.98 -17.11
C ILE A 108 2.50 7.76 -16.88
N SER A 109 2.81 7.47 -15.62
CA SER A 109 3.56 6.28 -15.26
C SER A 109 2.63 5.09 -15.06
N ASN A 110 2.77 4.02 -15.85
CA ASN A 110 2.10 2.74 -15.62
C ASN A 110 3.03 1.86 -14.79
N MET A 111 2.76 1.75 -13.49
CA MET A 111 3.64 1.09 -12.52
C MET A 111 3.32 -0.40 -12.43
N VAL A 112 4.27 -1.27 -12.73
CA VAL A 112 4.06 -2.72 -12.83
C VAL A 112 5.07 -3.49 -11.97
N ASP A 113 4.58 -4.53 -11.30
CA ASP A 113 5.40 -5.46 -10.52
C ASP A 113 6.32 -6.27 -11.46
N PRO A 114 7.65 -6.21 -11.32
CA PRO A 114 8.56 -6.97 -12.16
C PRO A 114 8.49 -8.49 -11.94
N ARG A 115 7.78 -8.96 -10.93
CA ARG A 115 7.62 -10.40 -10.63
C ARG A 115 6.50 -11.05 -11.42
N VAL A 116 5.56 -10.29 -12.01
CA VAL A 116 4.47 -10.86 -12.82
C VAL A 116 5.00 -11.69 -14.00
N SER A 117 4.17 -12.58 -14.53
CA SER A 117 4.53 -13.37 -15.70
C SER A 117 4.68 -12.51 -16.97
N ALA A 118 5.35 -13.03 -17.99
CA ALA A 118 5.51 -12.32 -19.26
C ALA A 118 4.15 -12.02 -19.92
N GLU A 119 3.18 -12.95 -19.84
CA GLU A 119 1.84 -12.74 -20.42
C GLU A 119 1.08 -11.61 -19.71
N VAL A 120 1.09 -11.59 -18.37
CA VAL A 120 0.47 -10.50 -17.60
C VAL A 120 1.13 -9.15 -17.91
N LEU A 121 2.45 -9.14 -18.03
CA LEU A 121 3.20 -7.91 -18.39
C LEU A 121 2.84 -7.42 -19.80
N LYS A 122 2.70 -8.36 -20.77
CA LYS A 122 2.23 -8.05 -22.13
C LYS A 122 0.85 -7.39 -22.09
N ASP A 123 -0.07 -7.96 -21.30
CA ASP A 123 -1.44 -7.46 -21.20
C ASP A 123 -1.46 -6.04 -20.61
N TYR A 124 -0.70 -5.78 -19.54
CA TYR A 124 -0.58 -4.43 -18.96
C TYR A 124 0.04 -3.40 -19.92
N ILE A 125 1.04 -3.79 -20.72
CA ILE A 125 1.65 -2.91 -21.72
C ILE A 125 0.66 -2.58 -22.83
N ASN A 126 -0.06 -3.60 -23.33
CA ASN A 126 -1.01 -3.43 -24.42
C ASN A 126 -2.29 -2.68 -23.97
N GLU A 127 -2.77 -2.90 -22.75
CA GLU A 127 -3.93 -2.19 -22.18
C GLU A 127 -3.74 -0.67 -22.25
N VAL A 128 -2.53 -0.20 -21.93
CA VAL A 128 -2.22 1.24 -21.90
C VAL A 128 -1.52 1.73 -23.17
N ASN A 129 -1.30 0.86 -24.15
CA ASN A 129 -0.59 1.16 -25.40
C ASN A 129 0.78 1.83 -25.17
N SER A 130 1.57 1.28 -24.26
CA SER A 130 2.85 1.84 -23.84
C SER A 130 3.95 1.56 -24.88
N LYS A 131 4.46 2.63 -25.52
CA LYS A 131 5.55 2.54 -26.51
C LYS A 131 6.94 2.51 -25.88
N VAL A 132 7.08 3.01 -24.67
CA VAL A 132 8.34 3.05 -23.91
C VAL A 132 8.16 2.28 -22.61
N VAL A 133 9.10 1.36 -22.36
CA VAL A 133 9.15 0.58 -21.12
C VAL A 133 10.46 0.84 -20.40
N VAL A 134 10.39 1.23 -19.16
CA VAL A 134 11.52 1.26 -18.23
C VAL A 134 11.47 0.01 -17.37
N CYS A 135 12.55 -0.77 -17.32
CA CYS A 135 12.53 -1.99 -16.52
C CYS A 135 13.83 -2.23 -15.77
N ILE A 136 13.72 -2.88 -14.62
CA ILE A 136 14.90 -3.43 -13.95
C ILE A 136 15.48 -4.60 -14.76
N SER A 137 16.80 -4.75 -14.77
CA SER A 137 17.51 -5.79 -15.54
C SER A 137 16.97 -7.21 -15.30
N ASP A 138 16.41 -7.47 -14.13
CA ASP A 138 15.82 -8.78 -13.80
C ASP A 138 14.52 -9.08 -14.57
N ALA A 139 13.78 -8.06 -14.97
CA ALA A 139 12.57 -8.20 -15.76
C ALA A 139 12.82 -8.20 -17.28
N TYR A 140 14.03 -7.82 -17.72
CA TYR A 140 14.33 -7.61 -19.15
C TYR A 140 14.04 -8.83 -20.03
N ASN A 141 14.42 -10.04 -19.61
CA ASN A 141 14.18 -11.25 -20.39
C ASN A 141 12.69 -11.51 -20.66
N LYS A 142 11.82 -11.20 -19.67
CA LYS A 142 10.36 -11.29 -19.86
C LYS A 142 9.88 -10.29 -20.90
N ILE A 143 10.32 -9.03 -20.82
CA ILE A 143 9.95 -7.98 -21.77
C ILE A 143 10.48 -8.31 -23.17
N SER A 144 11.73 -8.72 -23.29
CA SER A 144 12.33 -9.13 -24.57
C SER A 144 11.57 -10.26 -25.26
N SER A 145 11.02 -11.23 -24.48
CA SER A 145 10.25 -12.34 -25.03
C SER A 145 8.88 -11.94 -25.59
N ILE A 146 8.33 -10.83 -25.13
CA ILE A 146 6.99 -10.35 -25.53
C ILE A 146 7.04 -9.11 -26.45
N ILE A 147 8.20 -8.49 -26.66
CA ILE A 147 8.33 -7.19 -27.32
C ILE A 147 7.66 -7.16 -28.70
N ASN A 148 7.74 -8.25 -29.46
CA ASN A 148 7.13 -8.36 -30.78
C ASN A 148 5.60 -8.61 -30.73
N LYS A 149 5.04 -8.82 -29.54
CA LYS A 149 3.60 -8.97 -29.29
C LYS A 149 2.97 -7.71 -28.66
N THR A 150 3.75 -6.63 -28.62
CA THR A 150 3.36 -5.36 -28.00
C THR A 150 3.68 -4.19 -28.96
N CYS A 151 3.20 -3.00 -28.63
CA CYS A 151 3.52 -1.75 -29.35
C CYS A 151 4.85 -1.11 -28.90
N VAL A 152 5.66 -1.80 -28.09
CA VAL A 152 6.90 -1.25 -27.50
C VAL A 152 7.94 -0.94 -28.59
N GLU A 153 8.34 0.32 -28.63
CA GLU A 153 9.35 0.85 -29.53
C GLU A 153 10.72 0.94 -28.84
N LYS A 154 10.74 1.25 -27.53
CA LYS A 154 11.96 1.39 -26.73
C LYS A 154 11.83 0.72 -25.36
N VAL A 155 12.90 0.03 -24.97
CA VAL A 155 13.07 -0.55 -23.62
C VAL A 155 14.30 0.09 -22.99
N ILE A 156 14.11 0.72 -21.85
CA ILE A 156 15.18 1.31 -21.04
C ILE A 156 15.45 0.36 -19.89
N VAL A 157 16.67 -0.15 -19.79
CA VAL A 157 17.05 -1.13 -18.79
C VAL A 157 17.86 -0.48 -17.68
N ILE A 158 17.37 -0.61 -16.45
CA ILE A 158 18.04 -0.13 -15.25
C ILE A 158 18.80 -1.29 -14.59
N SER A 159 20.07 -1.11 -14.30
CA SER A 159 20.82 -1.99 -13.42
C SER A 159 20.66 -1.52 -11.96
N PRO A 160 20.45 -2.42 -10.99
CA PRO A 160 20.49 -2.03 -9.57
C PRO A 160 21.82 -1.37 -9.16
N SER A 161 22.85 -1.45 -9.97
CA SER A 161 24.16 -0.82 -9.73
C SER A 161 24.31 0.58 -10.32
N ASP A 162 23.35 1.08 -11.11
CA ASP A 162 23.51 2.37 -11.80
C ASP A 162 23.70 3.53 -10.81
N SER A 163 23.00 3.50 -9.68
CA SER A 163 23.16 4.45 -8.57
C SER A 163 24.13 4.00 -7.48
N LEU A 164 24.87 2.90 -7.64
CA LEU A 164 25.93 2.54 -6.71
C LEU A 164 27.24 3.26 -7.06
N LYS A 165 28.14 3.44 -6.08
CA LYS A 165 29.44 4.11 -6.25
C LYS A 165 30.58 3.23 -5.71
N GLY A 166 31.79 3.45 -6.24
CA GLY A 166 33.02 2.83 -5.76
C GLY A 166 32.99 1.30 -5.73
N ILE A 167 33.48 0.71 -4.63
CA ILE A 167 33.63 -0.74 -4.46
C ILE A 167 32.27 -1.46 -4.54
N LYS A 168 31.19 -0.86 -4.04
CA LYS A 168 29.85 -1.46 -4.09
C LYS A 168 29.38 -1.67 -5.51
N LYS A 169 29.58 -0.68 -6.39
CA LYS A 169 29.28 -0.79 -7.83
C LYS A 169 30.10 -1.88 -8.49
N PHE A 170 31.39 -1.87 -8.27
CA PHE A 170 32.32 -2.85 -8.87
C PHE A 170 31.96 -4.28 -8.47
N VAL A 171 31.70 -4.53 -7.19
CA VAL A 171 31.34 -5.87 -6.68
C VAL A 171 29.99 -6.32 -7.29
N PHE A 172 29.00 -5.43 -7.33
CA PHE A 172 27.69 -5.76 -7.89
C PHE A 172 27.81 -6.09 -9.39
N ASP A 173 28.49 -5.23 -10.15
CA ASP A 173 28.67 -5.42 -11.61
C ASP A 173 29.40 -6.73 -11.93
N ARG A 174 30.33 -7.14 -11.08
CA ARG A 174 31.07 -8.40 -11.29
C ARG A 174 30.29 -9.66 -10.91
N LEU A 175 29.46 -9.59 -9.87
CA LEU A 175 28.82 -10.78 -9.30
C LEU A 175 27.35 -10.95 -9.72
N LYS A 176 26.64 -9.86 -10.00
CA LYS A 176 25.19 -9.87 -10.19
C LYS A 176 24.69 -9.16 -11.45
N ALA A 177 25.52 -8.38 -12.13
CA ALA A 177 25.08 -7.66 -13.32
C ALA A 177 24.76 -8.63 -14.46
N LYS A 178 23.57 -8.46 -15.03
CA LYS A 178 23.18 -9.18 -16.24
C LYS A 178 23.80 -8.50 -17.46
N LYS A 179 24.44 -9.29 -18.31
CA LYS A 179 24.92 -8.79 -19.62
C LYS A 179 23.72 -8.64 -20.54
N ILE A 180 23.36 -7.40 -20.82
CA ILE A 180 22.30 -7.04 -21.76
C ILE A 180 22.94 -6.23 -22.89
N ASN A 181 22.73 -6.69 -24.12
CA ASN A 181 23.26 -6.03 -25.29
C ASN A 181 22.30 -4.94 -25.74
N GLU A 182 22.80 -3.72 -25.85
CA GLU A 182 22.06 -2.60 -26.43
C GLU A 182 21.83 -2.82 -27.92
N ASN A 183 20.71 -2.34 -28.40
CA ASN A 183 20.31 -2.37 -29.80
C ASN A 183 19.34 -1.22 -30.11
N ASN A 184 18.80 -1.18 -31.34
CA ASN A 184 17.88 -0.11 -31.75
C ASN A 184 16.61 -0.01 -30.86
N LYS A 185 16.20 -1.07 -30.15
CA LYS A 185 15.04 -1.07 -29.25
C LYS A 185 15.44 -1.02 -27.79
N THR A 186 16.64 -1.42 -27.40
CA THR A 186 17.09 -1.59 -26.01
C THR A 186 18.22 -0.65 -25.68
N LEU A 187 18.05 0.17 -24.67
CA LEU A 187 19.02 1.11 -24.13
C LEU A 187 19.29 0.80 -22.66
N MET A 188 20.55 0.84 -22.24
CA MET A 188 20.88 0.86 -20.82
C MET A 188 20.62 2.26 -20.25
N TRP A 189 20.35 2.35 -18.95
CA TRP A 189 20.00 3.61 -18.29
C TRP A 189 21.00 4.73 -18.57
N ASN A 190 22.28 4.46 -18.46
CA ASN A 190 23.32 5.48 -18.69
C ASN A 190 23.35 5.99 -20.16
N THR A 191 23.19 5.10 -21.13
CA THR A 191 23.04 5.47 -22.54
C THR A 191 21.81 6.32 -22.76
N PHE A 192 20.65 5.89 -22.19
CA PHE A 192 19.40 6.63 -22.26
C PHE A 192 19.53 8.07 -21.72
N ILE A 193 20.09 8.24 -20.52
CA ILE A 193 20.27 9.57 -19.90
C ILE A 193 21.15 10.48 -20.78
N ASN A 194 22.20 9.94 -21.37
CA ASN A 194 23.10 10.70 -22.22
C ASN A 194 22.45 11.17 -23.54
N LEU A 195 21.44 10.46 -24.06
CA LEU A 195 20.70 10.87 -25.24
C LEU A 195 19.95 12.20 -25.04
N GLY A 196 19.53 12.51 -23.81
CA GLY A 196 18.82 13.74 -23.51
C GLY A 196 19.63 15.01 -23.79
N GLY A 197 20.95 14.96 -23.59
CA GLY A 197 21.87 16.03 -23.94
C GLY A 197 21.34 17.42 -23.57
N ASN A 198 21.22 18.28 -24.59
CA ASN A 198 20.69 19.65 -24.46
C ASN A 198 19.23 19.79 -24.85
N CYS A 199 18.45 18.69 -24.91
CA CYS A 199 17.03 18.76 -25.14
C CYS A 199 16.35 19.66 -24.10
N LYS A 200 15.34 20.42 -24.55
CA LYS A 200 14.56 21.31 -23.71
C LYS A 200 13.11 20.78 -23.67
N PRO A 201 12.73 20.03 -22.64
CA PRO A 201 11.36 19.57 -22.48
C PRO A 201 10.37 20.75 -22.41
N VAL A 202 9.16 20.51 -22.91
CA VAL A 202 8.04 21.43 -22.72
C VAL A 202 7.22 20.91 -21.54
N TYR A 203 7.03 21.76 -20.55
CA TYR A 203 6.27 21.43 -19.37
C TYR A 203 4.84 21.91 -19.50
N PRO A 204 3.83 21.03 -19.35
CA PRO A 204 2.44 21.44 -19.40
C PRO A 204 2.04 22.23 -18.15
N ASN A 205 1.08 23.13 -18.32
CA ASN A 205 0.45 23.75 -17.16
C ASN A 205 -0.32 22.68 -16.37
N TYR A 206 -0.33 22.85 -15.04
CA TYR A 206 -1.16 22.01 -14.17
C TYR A 206 -2.63 22.02 -14.62
N LYS A 207 -3.21 20.84 -14.64
CA LYS A 207 -4.65 20.61 -14.89
C LYS A 207 -5.21 19.77 -13.77
N LYS A 208 -6.32 20.24 -13.19
CA LYS A 208 -7.05 19.49 -12.16
C LYS A 208 -7.47 18.10 -12.68
N ASP A 209 -7.50 17.13 -11.78
CA ASP A 209 -7.94 15.75 -12.02
C ASP A 209 -7.16 15.02 -13.14
N LYS A 210 -5.97 15.54 -13.52
CA LYS A 210 -5.13 14.88 -14.52
C LYS A 210 -4.46 13.65 -13.92
N CYS A 211 -4.69 12.47 -14.54
CA CYS A 211 -4.02 11.22 -14.19
C CYS A 211 -2.50 11.38 -14.32
N CYS A 212 -1.75 10.91 -13.34
CA CYS A 212 -0.29 10.91 -13.34
C CYS A 212 0.32 9.52 -13.16
N VAL A 213 -0.44 8.60 -12.57
CA VAL A 213 0.04 7.23 -12.37
C VAL A 213 -1.11 6.23 -12.44
N ILE A 214 -0.82 5.07 -13.03
CA ILE A 214 -1.68 3.89 -13.01
C ILE A 214 -0.96 2.84 -12.16
N VAL A 215 -1.65 2.31 -11.14
CA VAL A 215 -1.18 1.19 -10.33
C VAL A 215 -2.17 0.03 -10.45
N HIS A 216 -1.66 -1.20 -10.49
CA HIS A 216 -2.52 -2.36 -10.69
C HIS A 216 -2.92 -2.99 -9.36
N THR A 217 -4.22 -3.22 -9.18
CA THR A 217 -4.70 -3.95 -8.00
C THR A 217 -4.47 -5.44 -8.18
N GLY A 218 -3.94 -6.07 -7.15
CA GLY A 218 -3.94 -7.54 -7.05
C GLY A 218 -5.38 -7.99 -6.77
N GLY A 219 -6.17 -8.11 -7.85
CA GLY A 219 -7.58 -8.46 -7.70
C GLY A 219 -7.78 -9.81 -7.01
N THR A 220 -8.41 -9.79 -5.83
CA THR A 220 -8.87 -11.00 -5.15
C THR A 220 -9.99 -11.71 -5.93
N THR A 221 -10.51 -11.14 -7.01
CA THR A 221 -11.75 -11.60 -7.67
C THR A 221 -11.70 -11.64 -9.20
N GLY A 222 -10.60 -11.32 -9.87
CA GLY A 222 -10.57 -11.26 -11.33
C GLY A 222 -9.26 -10.72 -11.89
N THR A 223 -9.29 -10.34 -13.16
CA THR A 223 -8.19 -9.66 -13.85
C THR A 223 -7.80 -8.40 -13.07
N PRO A 224 -6.50 -8.17 -12.79
CA PRO A 224 -6.04 -6.94 -12.15
C PRO A 224 -6.51 -5.71 -12.93
N LYS A 225 -6.88 -4.65 -12.20
CA LYS A 225 -7.42 -3.40 -12.78
C LYS A 225 -6.41 -2.28 -12.60
N GLY A 226 -6.23 -1.46 -13.64
CA GLY A 226 -5.40 -0.27 -13.59
C GLY A 226 -6.12 0.88 -12.88
N VAL A 227 -5.76 1.18 -11.65
CA VAL A 227 -6.29 2.31 -10.87
C VAL A 227 -5.62 3.59 -11.32
N MET A 228 -6.38 4.56 -11.81
CA MET A 228 -5.90 5.87 -12.24
C MET A 228 -5.86 6.85 -11.07
N LEU A 229 -4.67 7.28 -10.68
CA LEU A 229 -4.47 8.30 -9.65
C LEU A 229 -4.00 9.60 -10.29
N THR A 230 -4.61 10.69 -9.85
CA THR A 230 -4.31 12.05 -10.32
C THR A 230 -3.21 12.70 -9.49
N ASN A 231 -2.64 13.82 -9.99
CA ASN A 231 -1.76 14.67 -9.19
C ASN A 231 -2.44 15.08 -7.88
N ASP A 232 -3.72 15.40 -7.95
CA ASP A 232 -4.51 15.86 -6.79
C ASP A 232 -4.68 14.75 -5.75
N ASN A 233 -4.93 13.50 -6.17
CA ASN A 233 -5.04 12.37 -5.27
C ASN A 233 -3.73 12.12 -4.51
N ILE A 234 -2.60 12.07 -5.22
CA ILE A 234 -1.28 11.79 -4.64
C ILE A 234 -0.88 12.90 -3.66
N ASN A 235 -0.98 14.17 -4.08
CA ASN A 235 -0.65 15.33 -3.25
C ASN A 235 -1.57 15.42 -2.04
N SER A 236 -2.88 15.21 -2.23
CA SER A 236 -3.87 15.23 -1.16
C SER A 236 -3.59 14.16 -0.11
N CYS A 237 -3.32 12.91 -0.54
CA CYS A 237 -3.01 11.82 0.38
C CYS A 237 -1.79 12.17 1.26
N ALA A 238 -0.70 12.65 0.65
CA ALA A 238 0.51 13.03 1.38
C ALA A 238 0.27 14.19 2.37
N VAL A 239 -0.43 15.25 1.93
CA VAL A 239 -0.71 16.41 2.79
C VAL A 239 -1.62 16.04 3.95
N GLN A 240 -2.66 15.25 3.71
CA GLN A 240 -3.58 14.82 4.76
C GLN A 240 -2.92 13.89 5.77
N ALA A 241 -2.06 12.95 5.31
CA ALA A 241 -1.25 12.13 6.20
C ALA A 241 -0.32 13.01 7.07
N PHE A 242 0.33 14.01 6.48
CA PHE A 242 1.15 14.96 7.23
C PHE A 242 0.34 15.74 8.30
N ARG A 243 -0.88 16.13 7.96
CA ARG A 243 -1.78 16.88 8.85
C ARG A 243 -2.53 16.02 9.87
N ALA A 244 -2.46 14.70 9.75
CA ALA A 244 -3.21 13.78 10.62
C ALA A 244 -2.72 13.75 12.07
N GLY A 245 -1.59 14.38 12.39
CA GLY A 245 -1.06 14.46 13.77
C GLY A 245 0.18 13.60 14.02
N PHE A 246 0.79 13.05 12.98
CA PHE A 246 2.09 12.40 13.11
C PHE A 246 3.21 13.40 13.43
N ASP A 247 4.16 13.00 14.26
CA ASP A 247 5.38 13.79 14.53
C ASP A 247 6.39 13.66 13.37
N PHE A 248 6.02 14.18 12.20
CA PHE A 248 6.88 14.21 11.03
C PHE A 248 7.78 15.43 11.02
N LYS A 249 9.09 15.22 10.83
CA LYS A 249 10.09 16.28 10.72
C LYS A 249 11.02 16.04 9.54
N ARG A 250 11.48 17.11 8.92
CA ARG A 250 12.45 17.07 7.82
C ARG A 250 13.78 16.38 8.20
N THR A 251 14.16 16.42 9.47
CA THR A 251 15.36 15.79 10.00
C THR A 251 15.24 14.29 10.25
N HIS A 252 14.02 13.75 10.12
CA HIS A 252 13.76 12.33 10.28
C HIS A 252 14.11 11.56 9.01
N ASN A 253 14.28 10.25 9.17
CA ASN A 253 14.45 9.32 8.05
C ASN A 253 13.27 8.34 7.97
N TRP A 254 13.07 7.83 6.76
CA TRP A 254 11.96 6.96 6.40
C TRP A 254 12.46 5.66 5.77
N LEU A 255 12.13 4.51 6.36
CA LEU A 255 12.45 3.20 5.79
C LEU A 255 11.39 2.82 4.75
N CYS A 256 11.76 2.88 3.47
CA CYS A 256 10.89 2.55 2.35
C CYS A 256 11.07 1.09 1.93
N ILE A 257 10.20 0.22 2.45
CA ILE A 257 10.14 -1.22 2.12
C ILE A 257 8.96 -1.56 1.22
N MET A 258 7.98 -0.64 1.07
CA MET A 258 6.83 -0.85 0.21
C MET A 258 7.21 -0.65 -1.26
N PRO A 259 6.77 -1.56 -2.15
CA PRO A 259 7.11 -1.47 -3.57
C PRO A 259 6.43 -0.28 -4.26
N PRO A 260 7.07 0.36 -5.26
CA PRO A 260 6.58 1.58 -5.91
C PRO A 260 5.42 1.32 -6.88
N PHE A 261 5.13 0.06 -7.20
CA PHE A 261 4.07 -0.32 -8.15
C PHE A 261 2.69 -0.53 -7.48
N ILE A 262 2.56 -0.21 -6.19
CA ILE A 262 1.27 -0.15 -5.48
C ILE A 262 1.03 1.26 -4.94
N ALA A 263 -0.21 1.68 -4.79
CA ALA A 263 -0.56 3.01 -4.30
C ALA A 263 0.08 3.32 -2.93
N TYR A 264 0.13 2.33 -2.02
CA TYR A 264 0.77 2.47 -0.72
C TYR A 264 2.27 2.82 -0.83
N GLY A 265 2.98 2.22 -1.80
CA GLY A 265 4.39 2.51 -2.06
C GLY A 265 4.60 3.87 -2.70
N VAL A 266 3.85 4.22 -3.74
CA VAL A 266 3.96 5.53 -4.43
C VAL A 266 3.58 6.67 -3.50
N GLY A 267 2.40 6.60 -2.88
CA GLY A 267 1.86 7.69 -2.05
C GLY A 267 2.59 7.82 -0.72
N ASN A 268 2.50 6.80 0.13
CA ASN A 268 3.01 6.86 1.49
C ASN A 268 4.48 6.43 1.61
N GLY A 269 4.93 5.50 0.75
CA GLY A 269 6.32 5.01 0.78
C GLY A 269 7.33 6.00 0.21
N LEU A 270 6.96 6.74 -0.83
CA LEU A 270 7.86 7.65 -1.56
C LEU A 270 7.43 9.11 -1.49
N HIS A 271 6.21 9.43 -1.95
CA HIS A 271 5.82 10.84 -2.14
C HIS A 271 5.67 11.58 -0.80
N LEU A 272 5.05 10.97 0.20
CA LEU A 272 4.91 11.57 1.54
C LEU A 272 6.26 11.98 2.17
N PRO A 273 7.24 11.08 2.36
CA PRO A 273 8.51 11.48 2.97
C PRO A 273 9.32 12.47 2.11
N LEU A 274 9.28 12.35 0.78
CA LEU A 274 9.95 13.31 -0.11
C LEU A 274 9.30 14.69 -0.07
N TYR A 275 7.97 14.77 0.03
CA TYR A 275 7.26 16.04 0.22
C TYR A 275 7.70 16.72 1.53
N ILE A 276 7.77 15.97 2.64
CA ILE A 276 8.19 16.49 3.95
C ILE A 276 9.66 16.92 3.93
N GLY A 277 10.48 16.32 3.08
CA GLY A 277 11.91 16.61 2.97
C GLY A 277 12.79 15.68 3.81
N MET A 278 12.33 14.47 4.10
CA MET A 278 13.06 13.44 4.84
C MET A 278 14.10 12.73 3.97
N GLU A 279 15.06 12.05 4.63
CA GLU A 279 15.90 11.01 4.02
C GLU A 279 15.07 9.75 3.81
N VAL A 280 14.91 9.27 2.56
CA VAL A 280 14.23 8.02 2.23
C VAL A 280 15.24 6.91 2.02
N ILE A 281 15.22 5.91 2.89
CA ILE A 281 16.09 4.73 2.84
C ILE A 281 15.43 3.70 1.94
N LEU A 282 15.99 3.46 0.76
CA LEU A 282 15.40 2.62 -0.27
C LEU A 282 15.83 1.16 -0.08
N ILE A 283 14.85 0.27 0.04
CA ILE A 283 15.04 -1.18 0.16
C ILE A 283 14.39 -1.87 -1.03
N PRO A 284 15.11 -2.12 -2.13
CA PRO A 284 14.53 -2.64 -3.39
C PRO A 284 14.08 -4.09 -3.31
N ALA A 285 14.70 -4.89 -2.46
CA ALA A 285 14.37 -6.30 -2.24
C ALA A 285 14.23 -6.54 -0.74
N PHE A 286 13.04 -6.26 -0.22
CA PHE A 286 12.75 -6.45 1.19
C PHE A 286 12.58 -7.95 1.50
N ASP A 287 13.34 -8.42 2.49
CA ASP A 287 13.19 -9.75 3.10
C ASP A 287 12.64 -9.57 4.51
N PRO A 288 11.40 -10.00 4.79
CA PRO A 288 10.81 -9.86 6.13
C PRO A 288 11.64 -10.53 7.24
N ASN A 289 12.44 -11.56 6.92
CA ASN A 289 13.30 -12.24 7.89
C ASN A 289 14.55 -11.42 8.28
N LYS A 290 14.81 -10.31 7.57
CA LYS A 290 15.92 -9.37 7.82
C LYS A 290 15.42 -7.99 8.26
N PHE A 291 14.17 -7.89 8.68
CA PHE A 291 13.60 -6.61 9.10
C PHE A 291 14.34 -6.05 10.33
N ASP A 292 14.69 -6.90 11.27
CA ASP A 292 15.50 -6.55 12.43
C ASP A 292 16.91 -6.03 12.07
N ASP A 293 17.56 -6.59 11.03
CA ASP A 293 18.85 -6.09 10.53
C ASP A 293 18.73 -4.65 10.00
N LEU A 294 17.62 -4.35 9.28
CA LEU A 294 17.37 -3.01 8.76
C LEU A 294 17.14 -2.01 9.90
N LEU A 295 16.36 -2.38 10.92
CA LEU A 295 16.13 -1.51 12.08
C LEU A 295 17.43 -1.24 12.84
N ASN A 296 18.22 -2.27 13.09
CA ASN A 296 19.50 -2.13 13.79
C ASN A 296 20.51 -1.28 12.99
N LYS A 297 20.52 -1.41 11.66
CA LYS A 297 21.45 -0.71 10.78
C LYS A 297 21.08 0.75 10.57
N TYR A 298 19.84 1.00 10.15
CA TYR A 298 19.40 2.32 9.68
C TYR A 298 18.73 3.17 10.75
N LYS A 299 18.26 2.56 11.83
CA LYS A 299 17.53 3.23 12.92
C LYS A 299 16.45 4.21 12.41
N PRO A 300 15.49 3.72 11.62
CA PRO A 300 14.50 4.61 10.98
C PRO A 300 13.55 5.21 12.00
N ASN A 301 13.27 6.53 11.85
CA ASN A 301 12.25 7.19 12.66
C ASN A 301 10.84 6.76 12.24
N HIS A 302 10.65 6.58 10.93
CA HIS A 302 9.37 6.22 10.36
C HIS A 302 9.53 5.01 9.42
N MET A 303 8.51 4.17 9.41
CA MET A 303 8.44 3.02 8.52
C MET A 303 6.99 2.63 8.28
N VAL A 304 6.72 2.06 7.11
CA VAL A 304 5.43 1.49 6.76
C VAL A 304 5.60 0.01 6.49
N GLY A 305 4.72 -0.81 7.02
CA GLY A 305 4.79 -2.26 6.87
C GLY A 305 3.41 -2.93 6.91
N VAL A 306 3.41 -4.24 6.91
CA VAL A 306 2.23 -5.08 7.14
C VAL A 306 2.36 -5.82 8.48
N PRO A 307 1.29 -6.35 9.08
CA PRO A 307 1.34 -6.99 10.40
C PRO A 307 2.43 -8.05 10.55
N SER A 308 2.61 -8.92 9.56
CA SER A 308 3.62 -9.98 9.58
C SER A 308 5.07 -9.48 9.66
N HIS A 309 5.36 -8.25 9.24
CA HIS A 309 6.69 -7.65 9.42
C HIS A 309 6.97 -7.34 10.89
N TYR A 310 5.98 -6.77 11.59
CA TYR A 310 6.09 -6.42 13.01
C TYR A 310 6.06 -7.65 13.92
N GLU A 311 5.28 -8.66 13.57
CA GLU A 311 5.24 -9.92 14.30
C GLU A 311 6.64 -10.56 14.41
N LYS A 312 7.43 -10.52 13.32
CA LYS A 312 8.80 -11.05 13.32
C LYS A 312 9.74 -10.34 14.29
N LEU A 313 9.46 -9.07 14.63
CA LEU A 313 10.26 -8.35 15.62
C LEU A 313 10.13 -8.96 17.02
N LEU A 314 8.95 -9.51 17.36
CA LEU A 314 8.70 -10.14 18.67
C LEU A 314 9.65 -11.30 18.95
N TYR A 315 10.12 -11.97 17.90
CA TYR A 315 11.00 -13.14 17.97
C TYR A 315 12.47 -12.83 17.65
N SER A 316 12.81 -11.55 17.43
CA SER A 316 14.17 -11.15 17.05
C SER A 316 15.14 -11.28 18.20
N LYS A 317 16.12 -12.19 18.06
CA LYS A 317 17.26 -12.30 18.99
C LYS A 317 18.22 -11.12 18.88
N LYS A 318 18.29 -10.46 17.72
CA LYS A 318 19.21 -9.34 17.46
C LYS A 318 18.76 -8.03 18.12
N LEU A 319 17.45 -7.87 18.32
CA LEU A 319 16.87 -6.69 18.94
C LEU A 319 16.59 -6.85 20.44
N LYS A 320 16.74 -8.04 21.02
CA LYS A 320 16.36 -8.39 22.39
C LYS A 320 16.74 -7.35 23.47
N ASN A 321 17.90 -6.70 23.33
CA ASN A 321 18.41 -5.71 24.29
C ASN A 321 18.76 -4.38 23.59
N LYS A 322 18.08 -4.06 22.47
CA LYS A 322 18.34 -2.84 21.71
C LYS A 322 17.37 -1.74 22.11
N ASP A 323 17.87 -0.54 22.13
CA ASP A 323 17.07 0.65 22.29
C ASP A 323 16.38 1.00 20.96
N LEU A 324 15.06 1.06 20.96
CA LEU A 324 14.21 1.41 19.81
C LEU A 324 13.56 2.79 19.99
N SER A 325 14.08 3.64 20.88
CA SER A 325 13.55 4.99 21.15
C SER A 325 13.56 5.91 19.92
N TYR A 326 14.36 5.57 18.90
CA TYR A 326 14.40 6.31 17.63
C TYR A 326 13.13 6.13 16.78
N ILE A 327 12.33 5.09 17.02
CA ILE A 327 11.10 4.83 16.28
C ILE A 327 10.00 5.80 16.75
N ILE A 328 9.46 6.59 15.82
CA ILE A 328 8.43 7.60 16.10
C ILE A 328 7.07 7.17 15.56
N ALA A 329 7.01 6.61 14.34
CA ALA A 329 5.75 6.11 13.80
C ALA A 329 5.94 4.72 13.15
N PRO A 330 5.83 3.63 13.95
CA PRO A 330 5.81 2.26 13.43
C PRO A 330 4.43 2.00 12.78
N THR A 331 4.30 2.29 11.47
CA THR A 331 3.00 2.25 10.79
C THR A 331 2.73 0.89 10.18
N VAL A 332 1.54 0.36 10.42
CA VAL A 332 1.03 -0.88 9.83
C VAL A 332 -0.23 -0.61 9.01
N GLY A 333 -0.31 -1.22 7.85
CA GLY A 333 -1.48 -1.13 6.97
C GLY A 333 -1.46 -2.20 5.89
N GLY A 334 -2.51 -2.21 5.07
CA GLY A 334 -2.61 -3.12 3.92
C GLY A 334 -3.11 -4.52 4.26
N ASP A 335 -3.14 -4.92 5.53
CA ASP A 335 -3.73 -6.17 6.01
C ASP A 335 -4.31 -5.99 7.43
N ALA A 336 -5.12 -6.95 7.88
CA ALA A 336 -5.73 -6.91 9.21
C ALA A 336 -4.69 -7.14 10.31
N LEU A 337 -4.76 -6.33 11.36
CA LEU A 337 -3.96 -6.49 12.58
C LEU A 337 -4.89 -6.96 13.70
N SER A 338 -4.69 -8.18 14.20
CA SER A 338 -5.48 -8.69 15.32
C SER A 338 -5.19 -7.91 16.62
N ILE A 339 -6.17 -7.85 17.51
CA ILE A 339 -6.05 -7.13 18.78
C ILE A 339 -4.91 -7.71 19.63
N ASP A 340 -4.77 -9.04 19.65
CA ASP A 340 -3.71 -9.73 20.39
C ASP A 340 -2.31 -9.34 19.86
N LEU A 341 -2.13 -9.36 18.54
CA LEU A 341 -0.86 -8.97 17.94
C LEU A 341 -0.56 -7.48 18.15
N GLU A 342 -1.57 -6.61 18.08
CA GLU A 342 -1.44 -5.19 18.38
C GLU A 342 -0.91 -4.96 19.81
N GLN A 343 -1.47 -5.67 20.78
CA GLN A 343 -1.07 -5.57 22.18
C GLN A 343 0.38 -6.05 22.38
N LYS A 344 0.73 -7.23 21.85
CA LYS A 344 2.07 -7.79 21.92
C LYS A 344 3.13 -6.88 21.30
N ILE A 345 2.83 -6.28 20.14
CA ILE A 345 3.75 -5.33 19.49
C ILE A 345 3.92 -4.07 20.36
N ASN A 346 2.84 -3.53 20.92
CA ASN A 346 2.92 -2.34 21.77
C ASN A 346 3.72 -2.59 23.05
N GLU A 347 3.55 -3.74 23.70
CA GLU A 347 4.33 -4.17 24.86
C GLU A 347 5.82 -4.33 24.49
N TYR A 348 6.09 -4.96 23.35
CA TYR A 348 7.46 -5.11 22.84
C TYR A 348 8.13 -3.75 22.60
N LEU A 349 7.48 -2.85 21.89
CA LEU A 349 7.99 -1.51 21.60
C LEU A 349 8.28 -0.74 22.91
N LEU A 350 7.35 -0.76 23.85
CA LEU A 350 7.51 -0.10 25.15
C LEU A 350 8.69 -0.70 25.95
N SER A 351 8.84 -2.03 25.96
CA SER A 351 9.94 -2.70 26.66
C SER A 351 11.32 -2.40 26.05
N HIS A 352 11.35 -1.85 24.83
CA HIS A 352 12.54 -1.42 24.11
C HIS A 352 12.67 0.12 24.02
N ASN A 353 12.09 0.85 24.97
CA ASN A 353 12.11 2.32 25.09
C ASN A 353 11.43 3.08 23.93
N CYS A 354 10.63 2.44 23.08
CA CYS A 354 9.82 3.15 22.10
C CYS A 354 8.59 3.74 22.79
N ASN A 355 8.44 5.05 22.77
CA ASN A 355 7.31 5.75 23.40
C ASN A 355 6.04 5.80 22.52
N TYR A 356 6.11 5.28 21.32
CA TYR A 356 5.02 5.28 20.35
C TYR A 356 4.42 3.88 20.20
N LYS A 357 3.10 3.83 20.22
CA LYS A 357 2.36 2.60 19.89
C LYS A 357 2.39 2.36 18.38
N ILE A 358 2.14 1.11 17.97
CA ILE A 358 1.95 0.81 16.56
C ILE A 358 0.82 1.65 15.98
N VAL A 359 1.09 2.30 14.85
CA VAL A 359 0.14 3.15 14.14
C VAL A 359 -0.57 2.31 13.09
N LYS A 360 -1.87 2.23 13.20
CA LYS A 360 -2.72 1.54 12.21
C LYS A 360 -3.24 2.55 11.20
N GLY A 361 -3.34 2.13 9.95
CA GLY A 361 -3.96 2.91 8.88
C GLY A 361 -4.82 2.03 7.98
N TYR A 362 -5.86 2.60 7.42
CA TYR A 362 -6.73 1.95 6.47
C TYR A 362 -6.78 2.73 5.16
N GLY A 363 -6.86 1.97 4.07
CA GLY A 363 -6.98 2.49 2.73
C GLY A 363 -6.85 1.40 1.69
N MET A 364 -6.93 1.82 0.44
CA MET A 364 -6.90 0.95 -0.73
C MET A 364 -6.34 1.69 -1.92
N SER A 365 -5.98 0.98 -2.99
CA SER A 365 -5.44 1.62 -4.19
C SER A 365 -6.40 2.64 -4.79
N GLU A 366 -7.69 2.33 -4.77
CA GLU A 366 -8.79 3.18 -5.26
C GLU A 366 -8.99 4.46 -4.44
N ALA A 367 -8.37 4.53 -3.27
CA ALA A 367 -8.36 5.71 -2.39
C ALA A 367 -6.93 6.26 -2.15
N CYS A 368 -6.04 6.04 -3.11
CA CYS A 368 -4.67 6.56 -3.12
C CYS A 368 -3.88 6.23 -1.83
N ALA A 369 -3.90 4.97 -1.41
CA ALA A 369 -3.26 4.38 -0.24
C ALA A 369 -4.03 4.56 1.07
N ALA A 370 -4.00 5.72 1.75
CA ALA A 370 -4.56 5.90 3.09
C ALA A 370 -5.69 6.93 3.13
N VAL A 371 -6.71 6.66 3.90
CA VAL A 371 -7.87 7.55 4.13
C VAL A 371 -8.15 7.80 5.61
N CYS A 372 -7.61 6.95 6.49
CA CYS A 372 -7.64 7.15 7.94
C CYS A 372 -6.40 6.54 8.60
N ALA A 373 -6.08 7.00 9.80
CA ALA A 373 -4.99 6.48 10.60
C ALA A 373 -5.13 6.79 12.09
N CYS A 374 -4.41 6.02 12.91
CA CYS A 374 -4.22 6.24 14.36
C CYS A 374 -2.99 7.14 14.58
N ALA A 375 -3.02 8.40 14.14
CA ALA A 375 -1.82 9.24 14.07
C ALA A 375 -1.30 9.79 15.41
N SER A 376 -2.11 9.74 16.48
CA SER A 376 -1.76 10.18 17.83
C SER A 376 -2.28 9.21 18.89
N ASN A 377 -1.84 9.36 20.14
CA ASN A 377 -2.35 8.54 21.24
C ASN A 377 -3.87 8.67 21.43
N GLU A 378 -4.43 9.87 21.20
CA GLU A 378 -5.87 10.12 21.30
C GLU A 378 -6.67 9.46 20.20
N THR A 379 -6.06 9.29 19.02
CA THR A 379 -6.69 8.69 17.84
C THR A 379 -6.31 7.24 17.63
N ASN A 380 -5.60 6.61 18.59
CA ASN A 380 -5.14 5.22 18.52
C ASN A 380 -5.92 4.31 19.49
N ALA A 381 -7.17 4.02 19.15
CA ALA A 381 -7.98 3.04 19.88
C ALA A 381 -7.64 1.60 19.43
N ILE A 382 -7.57 0.67 20.39
CA ILE A 382 -7.30 -0.75 20.11
C ILE A 382 -8.37 -1.32 19.18
N GLY A 383 -7.94 -2.09 18.18
CA GLY A 383 -8.82 -2.71 17.19
C GLY A 383 -9.41 -1.75 16.15
N SER A 384 -9.20 -0.43 16.30
CA SER A 384 -9.59 0.58 15.32
C SER A 384 -8.47 0.81 14.31
N VAL A 385 -8.83 1.22 13.09
CA VAL A 385 -7.89 1.71 12.07
C VAL A 385 -7.73 3.23 12.12
N GLY A 386 -8.22 3.87 13.19
CA GLY A 386 -8.11 5.31 13.46
C GLY A 386 -9.32 6.10 13.03
N ILE A 387 -9.09 7.37 12.76
CA ILE A 387 -10.10 8.34 12.34
C ILE A 387 -9.85 8.80 10.91
N PRO A 388 -10.90 9.18 10.15
CA PRO A 388 -10.76 9.75 8.81
C PRO A 388 -9.79 10.94 8.78
N PHE A 389 -9.01 11.07 7.72
CA PHE A 389 -8.17 12.23 7.48
C PHE A 389 -8.99 13.53 7.37
N PRO A 390 -8.39 14.71 7.58
CA PRO A 390 -9.12 15.98 7.73
C PRO A 390 -10.12 16.29 6.60
N ASN A 391 -9.77 15.97 5.36
CA ASN A 391 -10.62 16.23 4.20
C ASN A 391 -11.28 14.95 3.63
N MET A 392 -11.25 13.84 4.39
CA MET A 392 -11.95 12.60 4.04
C MET A 392 -13.22 12.44 4.84
N VAL A 393 -14.23 11.85 4.21
CA VAL A 393 -15.46 11.42 4.87
C VAL A 393 -15.55 9.91 4.71
N ILE A 394 -15.70 9.21 5.83
CA ILE A 394 -15.97 7.78 5.86
C ILE A 394 -17.31 7.60 6.54
N SER A 395 -18.20 6.81 5.93
CA SER A 395 -19.47 6.44 6.53
C SER A 395 -19.81 4.98 6.26
N VAL A 396 -20.89 4.52 6.86
CA VAL A 396 -21.34 3.13 6.79
C VAL A 396 -22.70 3.10 6.09
N PHE A 397 -22.82 2.24 5.08
CA PHE A 397 -24.06 2.12 4.31
C PHE A 397 -24.55 0.66 4.28
N GLU A 398 -25.84 0.47 4.06
CA GLU A 398 -26.38 -0.85 3.73
C GLU A 398 -25.71 -1.32 2.42
N PRO A 399 -25.07 -2.53 2.40
CA PRO A 399 -24.28 -2.97 1.25
C PRO A 399 -25.01 -2.87 -0.08
N GLY A 400 -24.36 -2.21 -1.05
CA GLY A 400 -24.89 -2.03 -2.40
C GLY A 400 -25.95 -0.93 -2.56
N THR A 401 -26.35 -0.25 -1.48
CA THR A 401 -27.35 0.82 -1.49
C THR A 401 -26.76 2.18 -1.09
N ASP A 402 -27.57 3.23 -1.10
CA ASP A 402 -27.26 4.58 -0.61
C ASP A 402 -27.89 4.89 0.76
N LYS A 403 -28.40 3.86 1.46
CA LYS A 403 -28.97 4.01 2.80
C LYS A 403 -27.88 4.00 3.85
N GLU A 404 -27.61 5.18 4.42
CA GLU A 404 -26.61 5.35 5.48
C GLU A 404 -27.07 4.74 6.80
N HIS A 405 -26.16 4.10 7.51
CA HIS A 405 -26.33 3.53 8.85
C HIS A 405 -25.88 4.53 9.92
N LYS A 406 -26.44 4.38 11.12
CA LYS A 406 -26.06 5.18 12.29
C LYS A 406 -24.75 4.69 12.91
N PHE A 407 -24.19 5.51 13.82
CA PHE A 407 -23.03 5.11 14.61
C PHE A 407 -23.24 3.76 15.29
N GLY A 408 -22.23 2.89 15.21
CA GLY A 408 -22.23 1.55 15.79
C GLY A 408 -22.93 0.48 14.97
N GLU A 409 -23.72 0.84 13.96
CA GLU A 409 -24.36 -0.12 13.07
C GLU A 409 -23.35 -0.67 12.05
N LEU A 410 -23.50 -1.96 11.75
CA LEU A 410 -22.61 -2.68 10.83
C LEU A 410 -23.10 -2.52 9.38
N GLY A 411 -22.19 -2.18 8.47
CA GLY A 411 -22.50 -2.06 7.04
C GLY A 411 -21.24 -1.92 6.20
N GLU A 412 -21.41 -1.57 4.92
CA GLU A 412 -20.29 -1.32 4.01
C GLU A 412 -19.64 0.03 4.32
N ILE A 413 -18.32 0.02 4.46
CA ILE A 413 -17.51 1.23 4.58
C ILE A 413 -17.47 1.92 3.22
N CYS A 414 -18.04 3.12 3.14
CA CYS A 414 -17.95 3.96 1.96
C CYS A 414 -17.12 5.21 2.25
N ILE A 415 -16.39 5.65 1.24
CA ILE A 415 -15.36 6.68 1.37
C ILE A 415 -15.61 7.78 0.35
N SER A 416 -15.54 9.04 0.78
CA SER A 416 -15.60 10.22 -0.09
C SER A 416 -14.48 11.19 0.26
N GLY A 417 -13.96 11.87 -0.75
CA GLY A 417 -12.93 12.89 -0.55
C GLY A 417 -11.89 12.92 -1.66
N PRO A 418 -10.89 13.81 -1.53
CA PRO A 418 -9.94 14.12 -2.60
C PRO A 418 -8.92 13.02 -2.90
N ASN A 419 -8.83 11.97 -2.07
CA ASN A 419 -7.93 10.85 -2.31
C ASN A 419 -8.53 9.80 -3.27
N ILE A 420 -9.81 9.90 -3.62
CA ILE A 420 -10.50 8.89 -4.44
C ILE A 420 -9.99 8.95 -5.88
N MET A 421 -9.65 7.80 -6.44
CA MET A 421 -9.20 7.63 -7.82
C MET A 421 -10.16 8.27 -8.83
N SER A 422 -9.65 8.61 -10.00
CA SER A 422 -10.51 9.04 -11.13
C SER A 422 -11.25 7.88 -11.80
N GLY A 423 -10.88 6.65 -11.50
CA GLY A 423 -11.52 5.43 -12.02
C GLY A 423 -10.52 4.36 -12.41
N TYR A 424 -11.03 3.26 -12.98
CA TYR A 424 -10.20 2.23 -13.58
C TYR A 424 -9.93 2.54 -15.05
N TYR A 425 -8.70 2.36 -15.49
CA TYR A 425 -8.27 2.64 -16.86
C TYR A 425 -9.07 1.78 -17.85
N ASN A 426 -9.65 2.45 -18.87
CA ASN A 426 -10.51 1.83 -19.89
C ASN A 426 -11.63 0.92 -19.35
N ASN A 427 -12.07 1.11 -18.09
CA ASN A 427 -13.08 0.24 -17.48
C ASN A 427 -14.13 1.05 -16.69
N SER A 428 -14.95 1.80 -17.44
CA SER A 428 -16.03 2.63 -16.88
C SER A 428 -17.09 1.79 -16.16
N LYS A 429 -17.36 0.58 -16.62
CA LYS A 429 -18.32 -0.33 -15.97
C LYS A 429 -17.89 -0.65 -14.53
N GLU A 430 -16.66 -1.08 -14.36
CA GLU A 430 -16.14 -1.39 -13.02
C GLU A 430 -15.95 -0.13 -12.16
N THR A 431 -15.63 1.01 -12.79
CA THR A 431 -15.58 2.30 -12.09
C THR A 431 -16.95 2.64 -11.50
N ASN A 432 -18.02 2.56 -12.30
CA ASN A 432 -19.39 2.85 -11.87
C ASN A 432 -19.92 1.81 -10.84
N ASN A 433 -19.35 0.60 -10.82
CA ASN A 433 -19.71 -0.40 -9.81
C ASN A 433 -19.19 -0.02 -8.41
N VAL A 434 -18.09 0.72 -8.33
CA VAL A 434 -17.44 1.05 -7.05
C VAL A 434 -17.55 2.52 -6.67
N ILE A 435 -17.61 3.45 -7.63
CA ILE A 435 -17.82 4.88 -7.37
C ILE A 435 -19.26 5.22 -7.79
N LYS A 436 -20.11 5.54 -6.80
CA LYS A 436 -21.53 5.80 -7.02
C LYS A 436 -21.92 7.19 -6.52
N LEU A 437 -22.77 7.86 -7.29
CA LEU A 437 -23.45 9.07 -6.84
C LEU A 437 -24.65 8.67 -5.98
N HIS A 438 -24.65 9.08 -4.71
CA HIS A 438 -25.74 8.85 -3.78
C HIS A 438 -26.81 9.96 -3.84
N ASN A 439 -27.94 9.76 -3.16
CA ASN A 439 -29.04 10.73 -3.09
C ASN A 439 -28.66 12.05 -2.39
N ASP A 440 -27.57 12.05 -1.60
CA ASP A 440 -26.99 13.24 -0.98
C ASP A 440 -26.21 14.13 -1.97
N GLY A 441 -26.07 13.70 -3.23
CA GLY A 441 -25.32 14.39 -4.27
C GLY A 441 -23.81 14.19 -4.18
N ILE A 442 -23.32 13.29 -3.33
CA ILE A 442 -21.90 13.00 -3.12
C ILE A 442 -21.52 11.71 -3.83
N TYR A 443 -20.33 11.69 -4.43
CA TYR A 443 -19.73 10.47 -4.95
C TYR A 443 -19.07 9.69 -3.81
N TRP A 444 -19.46 8.44 -3.66
CA TRP A 444 -18.93 7.52 -2.67
C TRP A 444 -18.21 6.35 -3.32
N LEU A 445 -16.99 6.06 -2.86
CA LEU A 445 -16.29 4.83 -3.16
C LEU A 445 -16.79 3.73 -2.22
N HIS A 446 -17.44 2.72 -2.77
CA HIS A 446 -17.83 1.49 -2.09
C HIS A 446 -16.60 0.61 -1.95
N SER A 447 -16.08 0.47 -0.72
CA SER A 447 -14.82 -0.21 -0.48
C SER A 447 -14.91 -1.74 -0.63
N GLY A 448 -16.10 -2.30 -0.47
CA GLY A 448 -16.31 -3.73 -0.33
C GLY A 448 -15.86 -4.29 1.02
N ASP A 449 -15.50 -3.42 1.98
CA ASP A 449 -15.18 -3.78 3.35
C ASP A 449 -16.36 -3.52 4.27
N ILE A 450 -16.63 -4.43 5.20
CA ILE A 450 -17.65 -4.29 6.23
C ILE A 450 -17.03 -3.76 7.50
N GLY A 451 -17.72 -2.83 8.14
CA GLY A 451 -17.22 -2.23 9.38
C GLY A 451 -18.25 -1.38 10.10
N THR A 452 -17.80 -0.69 11.13
CA THR A 452 -18.58 0.23 11.93
C THR A 452 -17.80 1.52 12.19
N ILE A 453 -18.52 2.59 12.51
CA ILE A 453 -17.92 3.84 13.02
C ILE A 453 -18.57 4.13 14.37
N ASP A 454 -17.78 4.37 15.41
CA ASP A 454 -18.32 4.72 16.72
C ASP A 454 -18.66 6.23 16.81
N TYR A 455 -19.39 6.63 17.85
CA TYR A 455 -19.81 8.02 18.09
C TYR A 455 -18.63 9.02 18.28
N ARG A 456 -17.41 8.52 18.48
CA ARG A 456 -16.19 9.32 18.55
C ARG A 456 -15.57 9.54 17.18
N GLY A 457 -15.98 8.74 16.17
CA GLY A 457 -15.47 8.78 14.79
C GLY A 457 -14.37 7.75 14.50
N PHE A 458 -14.14 6.78 15.39
CA PHE A 458 -13.20 5.69 15.12
C PHE A 458 -13.79 4.67 14.17
N VAL A 459 -13.00 4.27 13.18
CA VAL A 459 -13.37 3.30 12.17
C VAL A 459 -12.87 1.91 12.57
N TYR A 460 -13.75 0.92 12.50
CA TYR A 460 -13.45 -0.49 12.77
C TYR A 460 -13.80 -1.32 11.55
N ILE A 461 -12.79 -1.93 10.93
CA ILE A 461 -12.98 -2.85 9.81
C ILE A 461 -13.20 -4.25 10.38
N LYS A 462 -14.19 -4.97 9.88
CA LYS A 462 -14.54 -6.31 10.34
C LYS A 462 -14.17 -7.39 9.33
N ASP A 463 -14.59 -7.25 8.08
CA ASP A 463 -14.26 -8.21 7.03
C ASP A 463 -14.52 -7.63 5.64
N ARG A 464 -14.25 -8.40 4.59
CA ARG A 464 -14.64 -8.10 3.23
C ARG A 464 -15.99 -8.70 2.88
N ILE A 465 -16.85 -7.96 2.19
CA ILE A 465 -18.19 -8.43 1.75
C ILE A 465 -18.07 -9.79 1.03
N LYS A 466 -17.06 -9.95 0.19
CA LYS A 466 -16.84 -11.17 -0.59
C LYS A 466 -16.35 -12.38 0.21
N ARG A 467 -15.89 -12.17 1.43
CA ARG A 467 -15.46 -13.24 2.35
C ARG A 467 -16.56 -13.69 3.29
N ILE A 468 -17.65 -12.92 3.41
CA ILE A 468 -18.76 -13.27 4.29
C ILE A 468 -19.35 -14.59 3.85
N ILE A 469 -19.40 -15.55 4.77
CA ILE A 469 -20.02 -16.86 4.54
C ILE A 469 -21.49 -16.75 4.96
N ILE A 470 -22.39 -16.91 3.99
CA ILE A 470 -23.83 -16.89 4.27
C ILE A 470 -24.29 -18.34 4.43
N LYS A 471 -24.71 -18.67 5.64
CA LYS A 471 -25.21 -20.01 5.96
C LYS A 471 -26.66 -20.21 5.47
N ASN A 472 -27.11 -21.44 5.48
CA ASN A 472 -28.46 -21.83 5.05
C ASN A 472 -29.59 -21.12 5.81
N ASP A 473 -29.40 -20.85 7.08
CA ASP A 473 -30.34 -20.16 7.97
C ASP A 473 -30.29 -18.63 7.83
N GLY A 474 -29.47 -18.12 6.88
CA GLY A 474 -29.30 -16.68 6.62
C GLY A 474 -28.31 -15.99 7.56
N PHE A 475 -27.71 -16.70 8.52
CA PHE A 475 -26.65 -16.12 9.35
C PHE A 475 -25.42 -15.78 8.52
N LYS A 476 -24.87 -14.60 8.80
CA LYS A 476 -23.62 -14.11 8.21
C LYS A 476 -22.47 -14.45 9.13
N VAL A 477 -21.56 -15.28 8.67
CA VAL A 477 -20.32 -15.62 9.37
C VAL A 477 -19.19 -14.75 8.80
N PHE A 478 -18.45 -14.11 9.68
CA PHE A 478 -17.32 -13.25 9.34
C PHE A 478 -16.02 -14.03 9.60
N PRO A 479 -15.30 -14.49 8.54
CA PRO A 479 -14.06 -15.24 8.67
C PRO A 479 -13.04 -14.62 9.61
N SER A 480 -12.86 -13.30 9.55
CA SER A 480 -11.90 -12.59 10.40
C SER A 480 -12.16 -12.78 11.90
N GLN A 481 -13.42 -12.85 12.34
CA GLN A 481 -13.75 -13.08 13.76
C GLN A 481 -13.27 -14.45 14.23
N ILE A 482 -13.37 -15.44 13.37
CA ILE A 482 -12.90 -16.80 13.66
C ILE A 482 -11.36 -16.83 13.64
N GLU A 483 -10.77 -16.18 12.65
CA GLU A 483 -9.32 -16.06 12.51
C GLU A 483 -8.68 -15.38 13.73
N ASP A 484 -9.28 -14.31 14.25
CA ASP A 484 -8.84 -13.64 15.47
C ASP A 484 -8.89 -14.57 16.70
N VAL A 485 -9.96 -15.36 16.84
CA VAL A 485 -10.08 -16.34 17.92
C VAL A 485 -9.01 -17.42 17.80
N LEU A 486 -8.79 -17.95 16.59
CA LEU A 486 -7.79 -18.99 16.34
C LEU A 486 -6.36 -18.47 16.58
N CYS A 487 -6.05 -17.27 16.11
CA CYS A 487 -4.74 -16.64 16.30
C CYS A 487 -4.46 -16.26 17.78
N SER A 488 -5.48 -16.23 18.63
CA SER A 488 -5.28 -16.05 20.08
C SER A 488 -4.74 -17.32 20.79
N ALA A 489 -4.75 -18.48 20.12
CA ALA A 489 -4.17 -19.70 20.66
C ALA A 489 -2.63 -19.67 20.58
N GLU A 490 -1.96 -20.20 21.63
CA GLU A 490 -0.52 -20.05 21.81
C GLU A 490 0.32 -20.59 20.64
N ASN A 491 -0.08 -21.74 20.06
CA ASN A 491 0.69 -22.45 19.03
C ASN A 491 0.28 -22.09 17.59
N ILE A 492 -0.69 -21.20 17.37
CA ILE A 492 -1.12 -20.80 16.03
C ILE A 492 -0.24 -19.65 15.51
N GLU A 493 0.34 -19.84 14.33
CA GLU A 493 1.09 -18.81 13.61
C GLU A 493 0.14 -17.96 12.75
N ASN A 494 -0.66 -18.63 11.90
CA ASN A 494 -1.65 -17.98 11.04
C ASN A 494 -2.93 -18.81 10.95
N ALA A 495 -4.04 -18.12 10.71
CA ALA A 495 -5.34 -18.74 10.42
C ALA A 495 -5.97 -18.08 9.19
N CYS A 496 -6.70 -18.87 8.42
CA CYS A 496 -7.53 -18.41 7.31
C CYS A 496 -8.81 -19.25 7.26
N VAL A 497 -9.95 -18.58 7.30
CA VAL A 497 -11.26 -19.24 7.24
C VAL A 497 -11.91 -18.97 5.88
N VAL A 498 -12.39 -20.02 5.24
CA VAL A 498 -13.02 -19.95 3.93
C VAL A 498 -14.35 -20.71 3.89
N ALA A 499 -15.15 -20.43 2.87
CA ALA A 499 -16.39 -21.15 2.66
C ALA A 499 -16.13 -22.55 2.07
N LYS A 500 -16.67 -23.58 2.70
CA LYS A 500 -16.79 -24.92 2.15
C LYS A 500 -18.25 -25.19 1.77
N HIS A 501 -18.47 -25.60 0.54
CA HIS A 501 -19.82 -25.95 0.08
C HIS A 501 -20.14 -27.41 0.45
N VAL A 502 -21.10 -27.57 1.34
CA VAL A 502 -21.56 -28.89 1.81
C VAL A 502 -23.06 -28.99 1.53
N ASN A 503 -23.46 -29.96 0.71
CA ASN A 503 -24.88 -30.21 0.34
C ASN A 503 -25.61 -28.94 -0.19
N GLY A 504 -24.89 -28.09 -0.93
CA GLY A 504 -25.43 -26.85 -1.50
C GLY A 504 -25.42 -25.64 -0.56
N PHE A 505 -24.87 -25.78 0.65
CA PHE A 505 -24.75 -24.72 1.65
C PHE A 505 -23.29 -24.36 1.92
N SER A 506 -23.04 -23.12 2.34
CA SER A 506 -21.71 -22.64 2.70
C SER A 506 -21.51 -22.76 4.21
N GLU A 507 -20.45 -23.46 4.60
CA GLU A 507 -20.03 -23.63 5.98
C GLU A 507 -18.59 -23.13 6.18
N PRO A 508 -18.24 -22.54 7.34
CA PRO A 508 -16.87 -22.11 7.59
C PRO A 508 -15.94 -23.30 7.82
N ILE A 509 -14.79 -23.33 7.14
CA ILE A 509 -13.69 -24.23 7.41
C ILE A 509 -12.42 -23.44 7.67
N ALA A 510 -11.63 -23.85 8.68
CA ALA A 510 -10.45 -23.15 9.11
C ALA A 510 -9.16 -23.85 8.65
N TYR A 511 -8.28 -23.10 7.98
CA TYR A 511 -6.91 -23.48 7.72
C TYR A 511 -6.00 -22.77 8.72
N VAL A 512 -5.08 -23.51 9.35
CA VAL A 512 -4.15 -22.95 10.34
C VAL A 512 -2.72 -23.40 10.06
N SER A 513 -1.73 -22.53 10.32
CA SER A 513 -0.33 -22.90 10.42
C SER A 513 0.15 -22.79 11.86
N LEU A 514 1.04 -23.70 12.26
CA LEU A 514 1.53 -23.80 13.63
C LEU A 514 2.92 -23.17 13.76
N LYS A 515 3.21 -22.58 14.92
CA LYS A 515 4.53 -22.04 15.27
C LYS A 515 5.56 -23.15 15.46
N SER A 516 5.12 -24.33 15.92
CA SER A 516 5.96 -25.51 16.10
C SER A 516 5.28 -26.75 15.49
N CYS A 517 6.04 -27.52 14.75
CA CYS A 517 5.56 -28.79 14.16
C CYS A 517 5.68 -29.97 15.13
N ASP A 518 6.27 -29.80 16.32
CA ASP A 518 6.49 -30.87 17.32
C ASP A 518 5.25 -31.08 18.20
N CYS A 519 4.04 -31.04 17.62
CA CYS A 519 2.80 -31.21 18.37
C CYS A 519 1.90 -32.28 17.76
N ASP A 520 1.06 -32.87 18.62
CA ASP A 520 0.01 -33.79 18.22
C ASP A 520 -1.12 -33.01 17.53
N PHE A 521 -1.26 -33.16 16.21
CA PHE A 521 -2.27 -32.46 15.39
C PHE A 521 -3.71 -32.76 15.87
N LEU A 522 -3.99 -33.96 16.36
CA LEU A 522 -5.33 -34.30 16.88
C LEU A 522 -5.64 -33.55 18.16
N LYS A 523 -4.63 -33.44 19.04
CA LYS A 523 -4.74 -32.67 20.27
C LYS A 523 -4.91 -31.18 19.98
N GLU A 524 -4.12 -30.64 19.06
CA GLU A 524 -4.20 -29.23 18.65
C GLU A 524 -5.59 -28.89 18.08
N LYS A 525 -6.10 -29.74 17.17
CA LYS A 525 -7.44 -29.61 16.61
C LYS A 525 -8.54 -29.60 17.69
N SER A 526 -8.40 -30.43 18.72
CA SER A 526 -9.33 -30.46 19.86
C SER A 526 -9.27 -29.17 20.70
N ILE A 527 -8.08 -28.62 20.87
CA ILE A 527 -7.87 -27.32 21.57
C ILE A 527 -8.59 -26.21 20.80
N LEU A 528 -8.36 -26.11 19.48
CA LEU A 528 -8.97 -25.09 18.63
C LEU A 528 -10.50 -25.21 18.60
N MET A 529 -11.02 -26.43 18.54
CA MET A 529 -12.44 -26.70 18.59
C MET A 529 -13.09 -26.22 19.89
N ASN A 530 -12.44 -26.48 21.04
CA ASN A 530 -12.92 -26.02 22.33
C ASN A 530 -12.83 -24.49 22.46
N LEU A 531 -11.76 -23.90 21.98
CA LEU A 531 -11.57 -22.43 21.95
C LEU A 531 -12.68 -21.75 21.14
N CYS A 532 -13.00 -22.30 19.95
CA CYS A 532 -14.09 -21.77 19.12
C CYS A 532 -15.46 -21.94 19.81
N LYS A 533 -15.71 -23.06 20.47
CA LYS A 533 -16.95 -23.28 21.23
C LYS A 533 -17.11 -22.30 22.40
N GLU A 534 -16.02 -21.94 23.04
CA GLU A 534 -16.04 -21.00 24.15
C GLU A 534 -16.26 -19.55 23.71
N LYS A 535 -15.61 -19.15 22.60
CA LYS A 535 -15.52 -17.74 22.19
C LYS A 535 -16.42 -17.33 21.04
N LEU A 536 -16.98 -18.30 20.29
CA LEU A 536 -17.80 -18.02 19.10
C LEU A 536 -19.23 -18.55 19.26
N PRO A 537 -20.22 -17.83 18.71
CA PRO A 537 -21.57 -18.38 18.60
C PRO A 537 -21.58 -19.67 17.76
N GLU A 538 -22.51 -20.56 18.03
CA GLU A 538 -22.58 -21.87 17.37
C GLU A 538 -22.58 -21.78 15.83
N TYR A 539 -23.32 -20.82 15.27
CA TYR A 539 -23.40 -20.62 13.83
C TYR A 539 -22.08 -20.21 13.17
N ALA A 540 -21.13 -19.63 13.95
CA ALA A 540 -19.84 -19.17 13.46
C ALA A 540 -18.68 -20.15 13.72
N GLN A 541 -18.96 -21.31 14.35
CA GLN A 541 -17.91 -22.30 14.61
C GLN A 541 -17.52 -23.03 13.31
N PRO A 542 -16.21 -23.17 13.02
CA PRO A 542 -15.77 -23.95 11.86
C PRO A 542 -16.22 -25.41 11.95
N ILE A 543 -16.62 -25.96 10.80
CA ILE A 543 -17.02 -27.39 10.73
C ILE A 543 -15.79 -28.32 10.78
N ASP A 544 -14.62 -27.82 10.40
CA ASP A 544 -13.36 -28.57 10.45
C ASP A 544 -12.15 -27.63 10.50
N PHE A 545 -10.98 -28.18 10.89
CA PHE A 545 -9.70 -27.51 10.95
C PHE A 545 -8.67 -28.28 10.12
N ILE A 546 -8.00 -27.61 9.17
CA ILE A 546 -6.93 -28.15 8.36
C ILE A 546 -5.62 -27.50 8.78
N ILE A 547 -4.70 -28.32 9.30
CA ILE A 547 -3.38 -27.87 9.70
C ILE A 547 -2.44 -27.98 8.50
N LYS A 548 -1.77 -26.87 8.18
CA LYS A 548 -0.76 -26.79 7.11
C LYS A 548 0.58 -26.37 7.70
N GLU A 549 1.67 -26.80 7.10
CA GLU A 549 3.01 -26.32 7.45
C GLU A 549 3.11 -24.80 7.24
N ARG A 550 2.56 -24.29 6.12
CA ARG A 550 2.44 -22.86 5.81
C ARG A 550 1.18 -22.59 5.00
N LEU A 551 0.55 -21.47 5.25
CA LEU A 551 -0.55 -21.01 4.40
C LEU A 551 0.01 -20.41 3.10
N PRO A 552 -0.68 -20.58 1.95
CA PRO A 552 -0.27 -19.98 0.69
C PRO A 552 -0.34 -18.45 0.76
N LEU A 553 0.62 -17.79 0.12
CA LEU A 553 0.69 -16.34 0.08
C LEU A 553 0.56 -15.82 -1.35
N THR A 554 -0.09 -14.67 -1.49
CA THR A 554 -0.09 -13.89 -2.73
C THR A 554 1.32 -13.31 -3.01
N PRO A 555 1.62 -12.86 -4.23
CA PRO A 555 2.90 -12.23 -4.56
C PRO A 555 3.28 -11.02 -3.69
N ILE A 556 2.29 -10.36 -3.08
CA ILE A 556 2.49 -9.22 -2.18
C ILE A 556 2.56 -9.61 -0.69
N GLY A 557 2.58 -10.94 -0.38
CA GLY A 557 2.80 -11.45 0.97
C GLY A 557 1.55 -11.58 1.84
N LYS A 558 0.33 -11.44 1.29
CA LYS A 558 -0.93 -11.69 1.99
C LYS A 558 -1.34 -13.16 1.87
N ILE A 559 -2.10 -13.69 2.83
CA ILE A 559 -2.67 -15.04 2.72
C ILE A 559 -3.58 -15.13 1.50
N ASP A 560 -3.35 -16.13 0.66
CA ASP A 560 -4.16 -16.40 -0.53
C ASP A 560 -5.39 -17.25 -0.17
N TYR A 561 -6.40 -16.59 0.40
CA TYR A 561 -7.64 -17.26 0.80
C TYR A 561 -8.39 -17.91 -0.35
N LYS A 562 -8.26 -17.40 -1.60
CA LYS A 562 -8.90 -18.02 -2.77
C LYS A 562 -8.31 -19.38 -3.11
N SER A 563 -7.00 -19.50 -3.02
CA SER A 563 -6.32 -20.79 -3.21
C SER A 563 -6.84 -21.81 -2.18
N LEU A 564 -7.02 -21.38 -0.93
CA LEU A 564 -7.56 -22.21 0.15
C LEU A 564 -9.05 -22.52 -0.04
N GLU A 565 -9.86 -21.57 -0.49
CA GLU A 565 -11.28 -21.76 -0.78
C GLU A 565 -11.48 -22.73 -1.94
N ASN A 566 -10.68 -22.63 -3.01
CA ASN A 566 -10.69 -23.58 -4.09
C ASN A 566 -10.32 -24.99 -3.61
N GLU A 567 -9.30 -25.12 -2.76
CA GLU A 567 -8.89 -26.39 -2.17
C GLU A 567 -9.99 -27.00 -1.30
N ALA A 568 -10.70 -26.19 -0.51
CA ALA A 568 -11.80 -26.64 0.35
C ALA A 568 -12.99 -27.22 -0.43
N ASN A 569 -13.12 -26.83 -1.71
CA ASN A 569 -14.26 -27.17 -2.58
C ASN A 569 -13.90 -28.14 -3.73
N ILE A 570 -12.70 -28.75 -3.71
CA ILE A 570 -12.32 -29.89 -4.54
C ILE A 570 -12.76 -31.18 -3.83
#